data_bd911b7d451861084c541dd6275c36df
#
_entry.id   bd911b7d451861084c541dd6275c36df
#
_cell.length_a   1.000
_cell.length_b   1.000
_cell.length_c   1.000
_cell.angle_alpha   90.00
_cell.angle_beta   90.00
_cell.angle_gamma   90.00
#
_symmetry.space_group_name_H-M   'P 1'
#
loop_
_entity.id
_entity.type
_entity.pdbx_description
1 polymer ?
#
loop_
_entity_poly.entity_id
_entity_poly.type
_entity_poly.pdbx_seq_one_letter_code
_entity_poly.pdbx_strand_id
1 'polypeptide(L)'
;MIKVIFICHGNICRSTMAEFVMKDLVKRNSLEESFSITSAATSTEAIGCDVHHGTQQKLREENIPFGHHTAQQFRASEYDDFDYILGMDSQNIRNLMKIVSGKDPDGKILKLLSFAGGEREDIADPWYTGNFDITYEDIKKGCEAFLTKLREEGRI
;
A
#
# COMPACT_ATOMS: atom_id res chain seq x y z
N MET A 1 -15.70 -6.86 6.98
CA MET A 1 -14.35 -6.27 7.12
C MET A 1 -13.65 -6.28 5.78
N ILE A 2 -13.14 -5.15 5.36
CA ILE A 2 -12.39 -5.02 4.09
C ILE A 2 -10.92 -5.28 4.37
N LYS A 3 -10.35 -6.28 3.72
CA LYS A 3 -8.95 -6.70 3.92
C LYS A 3 -8.09 -6.16 2.77
N VAL A 4 -7.15 -5.29 3.10
CA VAL A 4 -6.28 -4.60 2.14
C VAL A 4 -4.82 -4.89 2.46
N ILE A 5 -4.04 -5.22 1.44
CA ILE A 5 -2.59 -5.32 1.55
C ILE A 5 -1.93 -4.39 0.54
N PHE A 6 -1.00 -3.56 1.02
CA PHE A 6 -0.18 -2.69 0.20
C PHE A 6 1.13 -3.37 -0.15
N ILE A 7 1.53 -3.29 -1.40
CA ILE A 7 2.68 -4.01 -1.94
C ILE A 7 3.67 -3.05 -2.58
N CYS A 8 4.95 -3.19 -2.23
CA CYS A 8 6.03 -2.56 -2.99
C CYS A 8 7.19 -3.55 -3.12
N HIS A 9 8.34 -3.09 -3.62
CA HIS A 9 9.48 -3.99 -3.85
C HIS A 9 10.03 -4.60 -2.55
N GLY A 10 10.37 -3.75 -1.57
CA GLY A 10 11.07 -4.17 -0.34
C GLY A 10 10.25 -4.21 0.93
N ASN A 11 9.05 -3.67 0.93
CA ASN A 11 8.19 -3.54 2.11
C ASN A 11 8.84 -2.75 3.27
N ILE A 12 9.57 -1.71 2.95
CA ILE A 12 10.18 -0.82 3.94
C ILE A 12 9.89 0.66 3.69
N CYS A 13 9.59 1.08 2.46
CA CYS A 13 9.35 2.48 2.11
C CYS A 13 7.88 2.76 1.75
N ARG A 14 7.48 2.46 0.51
CA ARG A 14 6.16 2.85 -0.02
C ARG A 14 5.00 2.08 0.59
N SER A 15 5.09 0.77 0.64
CA SER A 15 3.99 -0.05 1.17
C SER A 15 3.77 0.16 2.66
N THR A 16 4.84 0.38 3.42
CA THR A 16 4.74 0.69 4.85
C THR A 16 4.13 2.08 5.05
N MET A 17 4.54 3.05 4.25
CA MET A 17 3.94 4.40 4.29
C MET A 17 2.44 4.31 4.00
N ALA A 18 2.05 3.59 2.95
CA ALA A 18 0.64 3.42 2.59
C ALA A 18 -0.16 2.73 3.70
N GLU A 19 0.41 1.71 4.32
CA GLU A 19 -0.23 1.02 5.45
C GLU A 19 -0.56 1.98 6.57
N PHE A 20 0.42 2.77 7.04
CA PHE A 20 0.20 3.68 8.16
C PHE A 20 -0.66 4.88 7.78
N VAL A 21 -0.52 5.42 6.57
CA VAL A 21 -1.39 6.49 6.07
C VAL A 21 -2.85 6.03 6.03
N MET A 22 -3.10 4.83 5.50
CA MET A 22 -4.46 4.30 5.41
C MET A 22 -5.05 3.99 6.78
N LYS A 23 -4.25 3.42 7.69
CA LYS A 23 -4.68 3.16 9.08
C LYS A 23 -5.11 4.44 9.77
N ASP A 24 -4.34 5.52 9.61
CA ASP A 24 -4.66 6.82 10.17
C ASP A 24 -5.93 7.41 9.54
N LEU A 25 -6.07 7.29 8.23
CA LEU A 25 -7.23 7.79 7.50
C LEU A 25 -8.52 7.10 7.95
N VAL A 26 -8.53 5.78 8.05
CA VAL A 26 -9.73 5.06 8.49
C VAL A 26 -10.07 5.35 9.95
N LYS A 27 -9.05 5.52 10.79
CA LYS A 27 -9.25 5.91 12.20
C LYS A 27 -9.90 7.27 12.32
N ARG A 28 -9.42 8.27 11.59
CA ARG A 28 -10.01 9.61 11.57
C ARG A 28 -11.46 9.63 11.08
N ASN A 29 -11.85 8.66 10.29
CA ASN A 29 -13.21 8.50 9.76
C ASN A 29 -14.04 7.52 10.60
N SER A 30 -13.54 7.06 11.74
CA SER A 30 -14.23 6.11 12.63
C SER A 30 -14.58 4.79 11.93
N LEU A 31 -13.69 4.32 11.02
CA LEU A 31 -13.88 3.13 10.21
C LEU A 31 -12.86 2.02 10.53
N GLU A 32 -12.08 2.15 11.58
CA GLU A 32 -11.00 1.22 11.89
C GLU A 32 -11.47 -0.22 12.08
N GLU A 33 -12.68 -0.43 12.58
CA GLU A 33 -13.24 -1.77 12.74
C GLU A 33 -13.72 -2.38 11.42
N SER A 34 -13.85 -1.56 10.37
CA SER A 34 -14.28 -2.01 9.04
C SER A 34 -13.13 -2.48 8.16
N PHE A 35 -11.89 -2.30 8.59
CA PHE A 35 -10.70 -2.59 7.79
C PHE A 35 -9.70 -3.46 8.51
N SER A 36 -9.03 -4.33 7.72
CA SER A 36 -7.77 -4.97 8.10
C SER A 36 -6.73 -4.53 7.08
N ILE A 37 -5.68 -3.84 7.52
CA ILE A 37 -4.69 -3.19 6.66
C ILE A 37 -3.31 -3.73 7.00
N THR A 38 -2.62 -4.26 5.99
CA THR A 38 -1.25 -4.78 6.13
C THR A 38 -0.42 -4.38 4.91
N SER A 39 0.85 -4.77 4.91
CA SER A 39 1.74 -4.55 3.77
C SER A 39 2.73 -5.69 3.61
N ALA A 40 3.26 -5.87 2.41
CA ALA A 40 4.26 -6.88 2.10
C ALA A 40 5.11 -6.47 0.90
N ALA A 41 6.14 -7.25 0.61
CA ALA A 41 7.06 -7.05 -0.50
C ALA A 41 6.81 -8.04 -1.63
N THR A 42 7.23 -7.67 -2.84
CA THR A 42 7.37 -8.64 -3.93
C THR A 42 8.72 -9.35 -3.87
N SER A 43 9.74 -8.75 -3.28
CA SER A 43 11.10 -9.30 -3.19
C SER A 43 11.45 -9.81 -1.80
N THR A 44 12.60 -10.47 -1.71
CA THR A 44 13.16 -10.95 -0.43
C THR A 44 14.30 -10.08 0.08
N GLU A 45 14.62 -8.98 -0.61
CA GLU A 45 15.83 -8.18 -0.34
C GLU A 45 15.90 -7.58 1.05
N ALA A 46 14.75 -7.19 1.60
CA ALA A 46 14.68 -6.50 2.90
C ALA A 46 13.89 -7.26 3.96
N ILE A 47 13.68 -8.57 3.78
CA ILE A 47 12.94 -9.39 4.75
C ILE A 47 13.53 -9.19 6.15
N GLY A 48 12.65 -8.95 7.12
CA GLY A 48 13.03 -8.76 8.53
C GLY A 48 13.36 -7.32 8.89
N CYS A 49 13.49 -6.42 7.93
CA CYS A 49 13.79 -5.00 8.19
C CYS A 49 12.57 -4.25 8.69
N ASP A 50 12.82 -3.23 9.52
CA ASP A 50 11.80 -2.28 9.96
C ASP A 50 11.58 -1.20 8.89
N VAL A 51 10.61 -0.32 9.13
CA VAL A 51 10.30 0.82 8.27
C VAL A 51 11.56 1.66 8.00
N HIS A 52 11.81 2.00 6.74
CA HIS A 52 12.93 2.85 6.35
C HIS A 52 12.88 4.19 7.09
N HIS A 53 14.05 4.68 7.51
CA HIS A 53 14.13 5.91 8.33
C HIS A 53 13.51 7.13 7.63
N GLY A 54 13.62 7.25 6.32
CA GLY A 54 12.99 8.33 5.55
C GLY A 54 11.48 8.30 5.60
N THR A 55 10.89 7.12 5.54
CA THR A 55 9.44 6.93 5.72
C THR A 55 9.03 7.28 7.15
N GLN A 56 9.79 6.82 8.15
CA GLN A 56 9.52 7.15 9.55
C GLN A 56 9.53 8.65 9.77
N GLN A 57 10.57 9.34 9.26
CA GLN A 57 10.67 10.78 9.37
C GLN A 57 9.49 11.50 8.74
N LYS A 58 9.09 11.08 7.54
CA LYS A 58 7.94 11.67 6.84
C LYS A 58 6.64 11.47 7.60
N LEU A 59 6.40 10.28 8.14
CA LEU A 59 5.21 10.01 8.96
C LEU A 59 5.19 10.88 10.22
N ARG A 60 6.34 11.09 10.87
CA ARG A 60 6.43 12.01 12.02
C ARG A 60 6.10 13.44 11.63
N GLU A 61 6.64 13.92 10.49
CA GLU A 61 6.36 15.27 9.99
C GLU A 61 4.87 15.50 9.75
N GLU A 62 4.16 14.46 9.30
CA GLU A 62 2.73 14.53 9.01
C GLU A 62 1.85 14.12 10.19
N ASN A 63 2.44 13.87 11.36
CA ASN A 63 1.73 13.45 12.58
C ASN A 63 0.92 12.15 12.40
N ILE A 64 1.45 11.22 11.63
CA ILE A 64 0.83 9.92 11.39
C ILE A 64 1.47 8.88 12.31
N PRO A 65 0.69 8.24 13.20
CA PRO A 65 1.20 7.20 14.10
C PRO A 65 1.73 6.00 13.31
N PHE A 66 2.84 5.43 13.76
CA PHE A 66 3.35 4.17 13.23
C PHE A 66 4.05 3.38 14.33
N GLY A 67 4.18 2.08 14.13
CA GLY A 67 4.84 1.20 15.07
C GLY A 67 5.93 0.39 14.41
N HIS A 68 6.47 -0.57 15.16
CA HIS A 68 7.45 -1.52 14.65
C HIS A 68 6.84 -2.33 13.50
N HIS A 69 7.65 -2.59 12.46
CA HIS A 69 7.26 -3.36 11.29
C HIS A 69 8.36 -4.36 10.95
N THR A 70 7.97 -5.51 10.47
CA THR A 70 8.90 -6.53 9.97
C THR A 70 8.55 -6.81 8.52
N ALA A 71 9.44 -6.46 7.60
CA ALA A 71 9.23 -6.67 6.17
C ALA A 71 9.10 -8.17 5.86
N GLN A 72 8.08 -8.52 5.06
CA GLN A 72 7.83 -9.89 4.65
C GLN A 72 7.38 -9.94 3.20
N GLN A 73 7.60 -11.08 2.54
CA GLN A 73 7.23 -11.25 1.14
C GLN A 73 5.78 -11.73 1.02
N PHE A 74 5.06 -11.16 0.06
CA PHE A 74 3.73 -11.63 -0.33
C PHE A 74 3.83 -13.01 -0.99
N ARG A 75 2.94 -13.93 -0.62
CA ARG A 75 2.90 -15.30 -1.15
C ARG A 75 1.60 -15.53 -1.93
N ALA A 76 1.69 -16.38 -2.97
CA ALA A 76 0.52 -16.74 -3.77
C ALA A 76 -0.63 -17.30 -2.92
N SER A 77 -0.30 -18.05 -1.85
CA SER A 77 -1.30 -18.62 -0.93
C SER A 77 -2.11 -17.56 -0.17
N GLU A 78 -1.63 -16.31 -0.14
CA GLU A 78 -2.31 -15.22 0.55
C GLU A 78 -3.34 -14.49 -0.34
N TYR A 79 -3.40 -14.82 -1.64
CA TYR A 79 -4.30 -14.13 -2.57
C TYR A 79 -5.75 -14.07 -2.08
N ASP A 80 -6.27 -15.18 -1.60
CA ASP A 80 -7.67 -15.26 -1.15
C ASP A 80 -7.92 -14.57 0.21
N ASP A 81 -6.86 -14.24 0.94
CA ASP A 81 -6.97 -13.60 2.25
C ASP A 81 -7.34 -12.11 2.16
N PHE A 82 -7.22 -11.51 0.98
CA PHE A 82 -7.41 -10.07 0.80
C PHE A 82 -8.51 -9.75 -0.21
N ASP A 83 -9.16 -8.61 0.00
CA ASP A 83 -10.14 -8.05 -0.96
C ASP A 83 -9.43 -7.15 -1.99
N TYR A 84 -8.34 -6.50 -1.59
CA TYR A 84 -7.54 -5.61 -2.43
C TYR A 84 -6.06 -5.85 -2.20
N ILE A 85 -5.32 -5.99 -3.30
CA ILE A 85 -3.87 -6.16 -3.31
C ILE A 85 -3.31 -4.99 -4.13
N LEU A 86 -2.82 -3.95 -3.44
CA LEU A 86 -2.53 -2.67 -4.05
C LEU A 86 -1.03 -2.42 -4.18
N GLY A 87 -0.53 -2.44 -5.41
CA GLY A 87 0.86 -2.11 -5.74
C GLY A 87 1.07 -0.62 -5.95
N MET A 88 2.32 -0.20 -5.94
CA MET A 88 2.70 1.21 -6.06
C MET A 88 3.01 1.62 -7.50
N ASP A 89 3.54 0.71 -8.31
CA ASP A 89 3.94 0.99 -9.68
C ASP A 89 3.77 -0.24 -10.59
N SER A 90 4.03 -0.05 -11.88
CA SER A 90 3.90 -1.12 -12.88
C SER A 90 4.80 -2.31 -12.59
N GLN A 91 6.00 -2.08 -12.04
CA GLN A 91 6.92 -3.15 -11.70
C GLN A 91 6.37 -4.01 -10.57
N ASN A 92 5.75 -3.39 -9.56
CA ASN A 92 5.09 -4.12 -8.48
C ASN A 92 3.97 -5.01 -9.04
N ILE A 93 3.17 -4.49 -9.96
CA ILE A 93 2.08 -5.26 -10.58
C ILE A 93 2.64 -6.44 -11.37
N ARG A 94 3.68 -6.24 -12.18
CA ARG A 94 4.32 -7.33 -12.93
C ARG A 94 4.86 -8.42 -12.02
N ASN A 95 5.51 -8.03 -10.92
CA ASN A 95 6.06 -8.97 -9.96
C ASN A 95 4.96 -9.72 -9.18
N LEU A 96 3.88 -9.02 -8.82
CA LEU A 96 2.71 -9.68 -8.22
C LEU A 96 2.10 -10.71 -9.17
N MET A 97 1.95 -10.37 -10.45
CA MET A 97 1.41 -11.31 -11.43
C MET A 97 2.29 -12.54 -11.60
N LYS A 98 3.61 -12.39 -11.49
CA LYS A 98 4.53 -13.55 -11.46
C LYS A 98 4.30 -14.42 -10.24
N ILE A 99 4.13 -13.80 -9.06
CA ILE A 99 3.90 -14.54 -7.80
C ILE A 99 2.63 -15.37 -7.89
N VAL A 100 1.54 -14.83 -8.44
CA VAL A 100 0.27 -15.53 -8.58
C VAL A 100 0.14 -16.32 -9.89
N SER A 101 1.24 -16.48 -10.62
CA SER A 101 1.29 -17.24 -11.90
C SER A 101 0.28 -16.72 -12.93
N GLY A 102 0.13 -15.40 -13.01
CA GLY A 102 -0.79 -14.73 -13.93
C GLY A 102 -2.26 -14.86 -13.58
N LYS A 103 -2.59 -15.37 -12.39
CA LYS A 103 -3.97 -15.65 -11.99
C LYS A 103 -4.50 -14.61 -11.02
N ASP A 104 -5.25 -13.65 -11.54
CA ASP A 104 -6.01 -12.67 -10.76
C ASP A 104 -7.49 -12.74 -11.16
N PRO A 105 -8.17 -13.86 -10.83
CA PRO A 105 -9.56 -14.07 -11.31
C PRO A 105 -10.56 -13.04 -10.76
N ASP A 106 -10.29 -12.47 -9.60
CA ASP A 106 -11.21 -11.54 -8.95
C ASP A 106 -10.84 -10.06 -9.22
N GLY A 107 -9.78 -9.80 -9.98
CA GLY A 107 -9.35 -8.44 -10.31
C GLY A 107 -8.90 -7.63 -9.10
N LYS A 108 -8.25 -8.25 -8.12
CA LYS A 108 -7.84 -7.63 -6.87
C LYS A 108 -6.53 -6.85 -6.96
N ILE A 109 -5.68 -7.19 -7.94
CA ILE A 109 -4.34 -6.62 -8.08
C ILE A 109 -4.43 -5.33 -8.87
N LEU A 110 -4.29 -4.21 -8.20
CA LEU A 110 -4.46 -2.88 -8.76
C LEU A 110 -3.35 -1.95 -8.27
N LYS A 111 -3.14 -0.83 -8.97
CA LYS A 111 -2.27 0.24 -8.49
C LYS A 111 -3.04 1.16 -7.56
N LEU A 112 -2.45 1.52 -6.42
CA LEU A 112 -3.09 2.42 -5.47
C LEU A 112 -3.51 3.74 -6.13
N LEU A 113 -2.62 4.35 -6.91
CA LEU A 113 -2.88 5.66 -7.51
C LEU A 113 -3.91 5.61 -8.64
N SER A 114 -4.28 4.41 -9.14
CA SER A 114 -5.32 4.27 -10.17
C SER A 114 -6.69 4.78 -9.69
N PHE A 115 -6.94 4.74 -8.39
CA PHE A 115 -8.21 5.23 -7.82
C PHE A 115 -8.35 6.75 -7.94
N ALA A 116 -7.26 7.48 -8.10
CA ALA A 116 -7.27 8.93 -8.21
C ALA A 116 -7.69 9.46 -9.58
N GLY A 117 -7.72 8.60 -10.62
CA GLY A 117 -8.23 8.95 -11.94
C GLY A 117 -7.35 9.88 -12.77
N GLY A 118 -6.10 10.09 -12.41
CA GLY A 118 -5.15 10.90 -13.19
C GLY A 118 -4.48 10.11 -14.30
N GLU A 119 -3.66 10.79 -15.10
CA GLU A 119 -2.89 10.13 -16.16
C GLU A 119 -1.74 9.28 -15.61
N ARG A 120 -1.13 9.73 -14.50
CA ARG A 120 -0.04 9.01 -13.85
C ARG A 120 -0.60 8.12 -12.75
N GLU A 121 -0.26 6.84 -12.81
CA GLU A 121 -0.68 5.84 -11.83
C GLU A 121 0.47 5.24 -11.03
N ASP A 122 1.73 5.55 -11.40
CA ASP A 122 2.90 5.05 -10.68
C ASP A 122 3.33 6.02 -9.58
N ILE A 123 3.59 5.47 -8.40
CA ILE A 123 4.14 6.21 -7.26
C ILE A 123 5.65 5.98 -7.24
N ALA A 124 6.41 7.07 -7.31
CA ALA A 124 7.87 7.00 -7.37
C ALA A 124 8.46 6.35 -6.12
N ASP A 125 9.52 5.55 -6.31
CA ASP A 125 10.23 4.90 -5.22
C ASP A 125 11.23 5.88 -4.60
N PRO A 126 11.04 6.29 -3.33
CA PRO A 126 11.92 7.26 -2.68
C PRO A 126 13.32 6.72 -2.38
N TRP A 127 13.51 5.40 -2.45
CA TRP A 127 14.82 4.79 -2.39
C TRP A 127 15.73 5.31 -3.50
N TYR A 128 15.16 5.52 -4.72
CA TYR A 128 15.90 6.02 -5.88
C TYR A 128 15.85 7.53 -6.01
N THR A 129 14.70 8.16 -5.73
CA THR A 129 14.53 9.62 -5.91
C THR A 129 15.04 10.43 -4.72
N GLY A 130 15.06 9.82 -3.53
CA GLY A 130 15.31 10.54 -2.28
C GLY A 130 14.19 11.50 -1.88
N ASN A 131 13.07 11.52 -2.61
CA ASN A 131 11.99 12.48 -2.38
C ASN A 131 10.78 11.81 -1.72
N PHE A 132 10.77 11.78 -0.40
CA PHE A 132 9.68 11.21 0.40
C PHE A 132 8.43 12.09 0.38
N ASP A 133 8.56 13.38 0.10
CA ASP A 133 7.42 14.31 0.05
C ASP A 133 6.49 13.98 -1.11
N ILE A 134 7.03 13.81 -2.32
CA ILE A 134 6.25 13.45 -3.50
C ILE A 134 5.59 12.09 -3.32
N THR A 135 6.34 11.11 -2.80
CA THR A 135 5.80 9.77 -2.53
C THR A 135 4.64 9.84 -1.54
N TYR A 136 4.80 10.60 -0.47
CA TYR A 136 3.74 10.78 0.53
C TYR A 136 2.48 11.41 -0.08
N GLU A 137 2.63 12.48 -0.86
CA GLU A 137 1.49 13.14 -1.49
C GLU A 137 0.72 12.20 -2.42
N ASP A 138 1.42 11.38 -3.20
CA ASP A 138 0.79 10.39 -4.08
C ASP A 138 0.09 9.30 -3.29
N ILE A 139 0.71 8.80 -2.23
CA ILE A 139 0.12 7.77 -1.36
C ILE A 139 -1.15 8.30 -0.69
N LYS A 140 -1.08 9.50 -0.13
CA LYS A 140 -2.23 10.16 0.49
C LYS A 140 -3.38 10.31 -0.50
N LYS A 141 -3.09 10.81 -1.69
CA LYS A 141 -4.06 10.98 -2.77
C LYS A 141 -4.71 9.65 -3.15
N GLY A 142 -3.90 8.61 -3.31
CA GLY A 142 -4.39 7.26 -3.63
C GLY A 142 -5.26 6.68 -2.53
N CYS A 143 -4.84 6.80 -1.28
CA CYS A 143 -5.61 6.29 -0.13
C CYS A 143 -6.95 7.00 0.02
N GLU A 144 -6.97 8.33 -0.12
CA GLU A 144 -8.21 9.12 -0.06
C GLU A 144 -9.16 8.75 -1.18
N ALA A 145 -8.66 8.60 -2.41
CA ALA A 145 -9.46 8.19 -3.57
C ALA A 145 -10.01 6.77 -3.40
N PHE A 146 -9.19 5.86 -2.86
CA PHE A 146 -9.62 4.50 -2.57
C PHE A 146 -10.77 4.48 -1.56
N LEU A 147 -10.67 5.24 -0.48
CA LEU A 147 -11.72 5.34 0.53
C LEU A 147 -13.01 5.91 -0.08
N THR A 148 -12.90 6.95 -0.91
CA THR A 148 -14.03 7.55 -1.62
C THR A 148 -14.72 6.51 -2.52
N LYS A 149 -13.95 5.73 -3.25
CA LYS A 149 -14.48 4.67 -4.12
C LYS A 149 -15.27 3.63 -3.33
N LEU A 150 -14.76 3.21 -2.18
CA LEU A 150 -15.46 2.25 -1.32
C LEU A 150 -16.79 2.81 -0.80
N ARG A 151 -16.83 4.11 -0.48
CA ARG A 151 -18.08 4.77 -0.08
C ARG A 151 -19.08 4.83 -1.22
N GLU A 152 -18.63 5.19 -2.42
CA GLU A 152 -19.48 5.26 -3.61
C GLU A 152 -20.08 3.90 -3.95
N GLU A 153 -19.36 2.82 -3.70
CA GLU A 153 -19.81 1.45 -3.91
C GLU A 153 -20.67 0.91 -2.76
N GLY A 154 -20.87 1.70 -1.72
CA GLY A 154 -21.65 1.29 -0.55
C GLY A 154 -20.98 0.22 0.31
N ARG A 155 -19.65 0.08 0.24
CA ARG A 155 -18.91 -0.92 1.02
C ARG A 155 -18.60 -0.46 2.44
N ILE A 156 -18.68 0.83 2.67
CA ILE A 156 -18.50 1.47 3.97
C ILE A 156 -19.50 2.60 4.19
#